data_73e20f575b551abf62367aa1b6c7d27a
#
_entry.id   73e20f575b551abf62367aa1b6c7d27a
#
_cell.length_a   1.000
_cell.length_b   1.000
_cell.length_c   1.000
_cell.angle_alpha   90.00
_cell.angle_beta   90.00
_cell.angle_gamma   90.00
#
_symmetry.space_group_name_H-M   'P 1'
#
loop_
_entity.id
_entity.type
_entity.pdbx_description
1 polymer ?
#
loop_
_entity_poly.entity_id
_entity_poly.type
_entity_poly.pdbx_seq_one_letter_code
_entity_poly.pdbx_strand_id
1 'polypeptide(L)'
;FKFVLHELQNIADSSENLRREKGKRGLEVLDKLKKEKGVKLEVSNEDAKDISEVDAKLVKLAKQKGAIILTTDYNLNKVAKIQGVRVLNINELSEAIKPIIIPGESMNLKIIQTGKDKTQGVAYLTDGTMIVVEKGGNLIGKEVNVEITRILQTPAGKMYFSRINGARKNTNGNKRR
;
A
#
# COMPACT_ATOMS: atom_id res chain seq x y z
N PHE A 1 -2.49 -19.84 15.00
CA PHE A 1 -3.33 -20.43 16.04
C PHE A 1 -4.63 -20.94 15.43
N LYS A 2 -5.18 -22.05 15.99
CA LYS A 2 -6.44 -22.63 15.48
C LYS A 2 -7.64 -21.68 15.56
N PHE A 3 -7.73 -20.85 16.57
CA PHE A 3 -8.85 -19.89 16.69
C PHE A 3 -8.88 -18.86 15.55
N VAL A 4 -7.72 -18.43 15.04
CA VAL A 4 -7.65 -17.56 13.85
C VAL A 4 -8.13 -18.28 12.59
N LEU A 5 -7.73 -19.57 12.44
CA LEU A 5 -8.19 -20.37 11.32
C LEU A 5 -9.71 -20.60 11.37
N HIS A 6 -10.26 -20.79 12.56
CA HIS A 6 -11.69 -20.95 12.77
C HIS A 6 -12.46 -19.69 12.41
N GLU A 7 -11.95 -18.52 12.78
CA GLU A 7 -12.53 -17.24 12.36
C GLU A 7 -12.53 -17.08 10.85
N LEU A 8 -11.42 -17.43 10.19
CA LEU A 8 -11.33 -17.41 8.73
C LEU A 8 -12.31 -18.36 8.06
N GLN A 9 -12.54 -19.55 8.64
CA GLN A 9 -13.58 -20.50 8.19
C GLN A 9 -14.99 -19.89 8.33
N ASN A 10 -15.30 -19.28 9.48
CA ASN A 10 -16.58 -18.60 9.68
C ASN A 10 -16.84 -17.50 8.65
N ILE A 11 -15.78 -16.79 8.23
CA ILE A 11 -15.88 -15.81 7.15
C ILE A 11 -16.15 -16.51 5.80
N ALA A 12 -15.48 -17.62 5.53
CA ALA A 12 -15.66 -18.40 4.30
C ALA A 12 -17.04 -19.07 4.19
N ASP A 13 -17.69 -19.33 5.32
CA ASP A 13 -19.04 -19.90 5.43
C ASP A 13 -20.15 -18.83 5.56
N SER A 14 -19.79 -17.54 5.47
CA SER A 14 -20.73 -16.43 5.57
C SER A 14 -21.82 -16.49 4.50
N SER A 15 -23.04 -16.12 4.84
CA SER A 15 -24.16 -15.96 3.91
C SER A 15 -23.96 -14.79 2.93
N GLU A 16 -23.16 -13.79 3.32
CA GLU A 16 -22.82 -12.64 2.49
C GLU A 16 -21.76 -13.02 1.42
N ASN A 17 -22.11 -12.87 0.14
CA ASN A 17 -21.27 -13.29 -0.97
C ASN A 17 -19.84 -12.73 -0.92
N LEU A 18 -19.70 -11.41 -0.77
CA LEU A 18 -18.39 -10.76 -0.76
C LEU A 18 -17.50 -11.23 0.41
N ARG A 19 -18.11 -11.37 1.58
CA ARG A 19 -17.44 -11.86 2.79
C ARG A 19 -16.98 -13.30 2.62
N ARG A 20 -17.86 -14.17 2.09
CA ARG A 20 -17.55 -15.56 1.79
C ARG A 20 -16.38 -15.70 0.81
N GLU A 21 -16.38 -14.93 -0.30
CA GLU A 21 -15.29 -14.97 -1.27
C GLU A 21 -13.94 -14.53 -0.66
N LYS A 22 -13.94 -13.52 0.18
CA LYS A 22 -12.74 -13.09 0.92
C LYS A 22 -12.22 -14.21 1.84
N GLY A 23 -13.11 -14.89 2.56
CA GLY A 23 -12.74 -16.01 3.43
C GLY A 23 -12.14 -17.18 2.64
N LYS A 24 -12.77 -17.60 1.55
CA LYS A 24 -12.25 -18.65 0.67
C LYS A 24 -10.87 -18.30 0.13
N ARG A 25 -10.70 -17.08 -0.37
CA ARG A 25 -9.39 -16.61 -0.84
C ARG A 25 -8.34 -16.62 0.26
N GLY A 26 -8.70 -16.28 1.50
CA GLY A 26 -7.80 -16.38 2.67
C GLY A 26 -7.32 -17.81 2.92
N LEU A 27 -8.23 -18.79 2.86
CA LEU A 27 -7.89 -20.21 3.00
C LEU A 27 -6.99 -20.70 1.87
N GLU A 28 -7.23 -20.29 0.61
CA GLU A 28 -6.35 -20.59 -0.52
C GLU A 28 -4.94 -20.02 -0.36
N VAL A 29 -4.82 -18.79 0.17
CA VAL A 29 -3.52 -18.18 0.45
C VAL A 29 -2.77 -18.96 1.51
N LEU A 30 -3.45 -19.42 2.58
CA LEU A 30 -2.83 -20.27 3.60
C LEU A 30 -2.35 -21.60 3.04
N ASP A 31 -3.11 -22.24 2.15
CA ASP A 31 -2.70 -23.49 1.49
C ASP A 31 -1.46 -23.26 0.60
N LYS A 32 -1.41 -22.15 -0.13
CA LYS A 32 -0.23 -21.77 -0.92
C LYS A 32 0.99 -21.54 -0.03
N LEU A 33 0.84 -20.79 1.06
CA LEU A 33 1.93 -20.54 2.01
C LEU A 33 2.46 -21.82 2.64
N LYS A 34 1.60 -22.81 2.92
CA LYS A 34 2.00 -24.11 3.45
C LYS A 34 2.84 -24.92 2.46
N LYS A 35 2.64 -24.72 1.17
CA LYS A 35 3.36 -25.41 0.08
C LYS A 35 4.62 -24.68 -0.37
N GLU A 36 4.80 -23.42 0.05
CA GLU A 36 5.91 -22.58 -0.37
C GLU A 36 7.23 -23.04 0.23
N LYS A 37 8.26 -23.20 -0.64
CA LYS A 37 9.59 -23.58 -0.19
C LYS A 37 10.22 -22.45 0.63
N GLY A 38 10.75 -22.78 1.81
CA GLY A 38 11.38 -21.82 2.71
C GLY A 38 10.43 -21.19 3.73
N VAL A 39 9.12 -21.44 3.65
CA VAL A 39 8.13 -20.98 4.64
C VAL A 39 7.72 -22.19 5.51
N LYS A 40 7.99 -22.11 6.81
CA LYS A 40 7.46 -23.06 7.78
C LYS A 40 6.17 -22.53 8.37
N LEU A 41 5.04 -23.00 7.89
CA LEU A 41 3.71 -22.66 8.43
C LEU A 41 3.28 -23.73 9.44
N GLU A 42 3.04 -23.30 10.67
CA GLU A 42 2.56 -24.15 11.76
C GLU A 42 1.23 -23.61 12.30
N VAL A 43 0.28 -24.50 12.52
CA VAL A 43 -1.00 -24.18 13.16
C VAL A 43 -0.95 -24.65 14.60
N SER A 44 -0.71 -23.73 15.53
CA SER A 44 -0.66 -24.02 16.96
C SER A 44 -2.07 -24.27 17.54
N ASN A 45 -2.16 -25.23 18.44
CA ASN A 45 -3.38 -25.53 19.23
C ASN A 45 -3.51 -24.63 20.47
N GLU A 46 -2.52 -23.81 20.77
CA GLU A 46 -2.55 -22.95 21.95
C GLU A 46 -3.67 -21.91 21.85
N ASP A 47 -4.30 -21.66 22.96
CA ASP A 47 -5.41 -20.71 23.09
C ASP A 47 -5.36 -20.04 24.47
N ALA A 48 -5.76 -18.78 24.53
CA ALA A 48 -5.98 -18.04 25.78
C ALA A 48 -7.47 -18.12 26.12
N LYS A 49 -7.87 -19.25 26.71
CA LYS A 49 -9.28 -19.60 26.98
C LYS A 49 -10.00 -18.61 27.91
N ASP A 50 -9.24 -17.87 28.69
CA ASP A 50 -9.72 -16.81 29.61
C ASP A 50 -10.08 -15.49 28.89
N ILE A 51 -9.82 -15.40 27.60
CA ILE A 51 -10.08 -14.24 26.76
C ILE A 51 -11.03 -14.64 25.64
N SER A 52 -12.04 -13.85 25.37
CA SER A 52 -13.00 -14.10 24.27
C SER A 52 -12.53 -13.51 22.94
N GLU A 53 -11.94 -12.32 22.97
CA GLU A 53 -11.58 -11.58 21.77
C GLU A 53 -10.30 -12.10 21.11
N VAL A 54 -10.36 -12.32 19.80
CA VAL A 54 -9.26 -12.88 19.00
C VAL A 54 -8.01 -12.00 19.06
N ASP A 55 -8.16 -10.69 18.93
CA ASP A 55 -7.06 -9.73 18.99
C ASP A 55 -6.32 -9.78 20.33
N ALA A 56 -7.08 -9.80 21.42
CA ALA A 56 -6.53 -9.88 22.77
C ALA A 56 -5.81 -11.24 23.02
N LYS A 57 -6.34 -12.34 22.49
CA LYS A 57 -5.68 -13.65 22.49
C LYS A 57 -4.35 -13.60 21.75
N LEU A 58 -4.32 -13.01 20.56
CA LEU A 58 -3.12 -12.86 19.74
C LEU A 58 -2.04 -12.08 20.48
N VAL A 59 -2.38 -10.96 21.08
CA VAL A 59 -1.43 -10.13 21.83
C VAL A 59 -0.88 -10.87 23.04
N LYS A 60 -1.74 -11.55 23.83
CA LYS A 60 -1.31 -12.33 24.99
C LYS A 60 -0.33 -13.45 24.59
N LEU A 61 -0.71 -14.24 23.61
CA LEU A 61 0.12 -15.38 23.15
C LEU A 61 1.43 -14.91 22.50
N ALA A 62 1.39 -13.84 21.73
CA ALA A 62 2.59 -13.25 21.15
C ALA A 62 3.56 -12.76 22.23
N LYS A 63 3.04 -12.11 23.28
CA LYS A 63 3.84 -11.65 24.42
C LYS A 63 4.49 -12.82 25.16
N GLN A 64 3.73 -13.89 25.43
CA GLN A 64 4.23 -15.08 26.11
C GLN A 64 5.34 -15.79 25.33
N LYS A 65 5.24 -15.78 24.01
CA LYS A 65 6.22 -16.45 23.12
C LYS A 65 7.36 -15.54 22.66
N GLY A 66 7.36 -14.26 23.01
CA GLY A 66 8.31 -13.31 22.42
C GLY A 66 8.17 -13.17 20.91
N ALA A 67 7.00 -13.49 20.37
CA ALA A 67 6.73 -13.52 18.93
C ALA A 67 6.42 -12.13 18.37
N ILE A 68 6.42 -12.04 17.03
CA ILE A 68 6.01 -10.86 16.28
C ILE A 68 4.61 -11.10 15.73
N ILE A 69 3.71 -10.13 15.86
CA ILE A 69 2.41 -10.15 15.19
C ILE A 69 2.57 -9.55 13.79
N LEU A 70 2.16 -10.30 12.77
CA LEU A 70 2.04 -9.80 11.40
C LEU A 70 0.57 -9.46 11.13
N THR A 71 0.27 -8.19 10.82
CA THR A 71 -1.11 -7.74 10.62
C THR A 71 -1.20 -6.56 9.66
N THR A 72 -2.40 -6.33 9.11
CA THR A 72 -2.79 -5.09 8.42
C THR A 72 -3.70 -4.22 9.30
N ASP A 73 -4.18 -4.75 10.43
CA ASP A 73 -5.09 -4.04 11.32
C ASP A 73 -4.36 -2.95 12.11
N TYR A 74 -4.90 -1.74 12.01
CA TYR A 74 -4.33 -0.57 12.68
C TYR A 74 -4.54 -0.60 14.20
N ASN A 75 -5.71 -1.05 14.66
CA ASN A 75 -6.06 -1.07 16.07
C ASN A 75 -5.27 -2.16 16.81
N LEU A 76 -5.23 -3.36 16.25
CA LEU A 76 -4.40 -4.45 16.77
C LEU A 76 -2.92 -4.04 16.84
N ASN A 77 -2.39 -3.37 15.80
CA ASN A 77 -1.03 -2.85 15.78
C ASN A 77 -0.77 -1.89 16.97
N LYS A 78 -1.67 -0.94 17.20
CA LYS A 78 -1.55 0.01 18.31
C LYS A 78 -1.61 -0.66 19.67
N VAL A 79 -2.61 -1.49 19.91
CA VAL A 79 -2.81 -2.18 21.19
C VAL A 79 -1.61 -3.11 21.49
N ALA A 80 -1.14 -3.86 20.51
CA ALA A 80 0.00 -4.75 20.69
C ALA A 80 1.30 -3.97 21.02
N LYS A 81 1.57 -2.87 20.32
CA LYS A 81 2.74 -1.99 20.62
C LYS A 81 2.68 -1.43 22.05
N ILE A 82 1.51 -0.97 22.51
CA ILE A 82 1.33 -0.46 23.89
C ILE A 82 1.61 -1.57 24.92
N GLN A 83 1.27 -2.81 24.63
CA GLN A 83 1.52 -3.96 25.49
C GLN A 83 2.96 -4.53 25.37
N GLY A 84 3.83 -3.87 24.60
CA GLY A 84 5.22 -4.28 24.41
C GLY A 84 5.41 -5.47 23.47
N VAL A 85 4.41 -5.79 22.65
CA VAL A 85 4.51 -6.83 21.61
C VAL A 85 5.04 -6.22 20.32
N ARG A 86 6.02 -6.88 19.70
CA ARG A 86 6.53 -6.46 18.40
C ARG A 86 5.48 -6.73 17.31
N VAL A 87 5.26 -5.76 16.45
CA VAL A 87 4.31 -5.87 15.34
C VAL A 87 5.00 -5.51 14.04
N LEU A 88 4.78 -6.32 13.01
CA LEU A 88 5.09 -5.98 11.63
C LEU A 88 3.76 -5.68 10.91
N ASN A 89 3.49 -4.40 10.69
CA ASN A 89 2.33 -3.97 9.92
C ASN A 89 2.67 -3.94 8.44
N ILE A 90 1.93 -4.73 7.64
CA ILE A 90 2.19 -4.84 6.19
C ILE A 90 1.95 -3.52 5.46
N ASN A 91 0.99 -2.72 5.91
CA ASN A 91 0.75 -1.40 5.32
C ASN A 91 1.91 -0.45 5.62
N GLU A 92 2.42 -0.43 6.86
CA GLU A 92 3.61 0.35 7.23
C GLU A 92 4.85 -0.10 6.43
N LEU A 93 5.03 -1.41 6.24
CA LEU A 93 6.12 -1.96 5.42
C LEU A 93 5.96 -1.53 3.96
N SER A 94 4.77 -1.64 3.40
CA SER A 94 4.48 -1.20 2.02
C SER A 94 4.81 0.28 1.81
N GLU A 95 4.44 1.14 2.76
CA GLU A 95 4.80 2.57 2.70
C GLU A 95 6.32 2.79 2.80
N ALA A 96 7.00 2.03 3.67
CA ALA A 96 8.44 2.19 3.90
C ALA A 96 9.31 1.78 2.69
N ILE A 97 8.83 0.87 1.85
CA ILE A 97 9.55 0.41 0.64
C ILE A 97 9.17 1.19 -0.63
N LYS A 98 8.18 2.11 -0.56
CA LYS A 98 7.88 2.97 -1.71
C LYS A 98 9.08 3.83 -2.08
N PRO A 99 9.38 3.98 -3.38
CA PRO A 99 10.44 4.88 -3.82
C PRO A 99 10.23 6.29 -3.27
N ILE A 100 11.28 6.87 -2.72
CA ILE A 100 11.26 8.27 -2.31
C ILE A 100 11.56 9.09 -3.54
N ILE A 101 10.53 9.65 -4.15
CA ILE A 101 10.65 10.54 -5.29
C ILE A 101 10.89 11.95 -4.76
N ILE A 102 11.95 12.60 -5.24
CA ILE A 102 12.32 13.96 -4.82
C ILE A 102 12.21 14.96 -5.99
N PRO A 103 11.94 16.25 -5.72
CA PRO A 103 12.01 17.26 -6.76
C PRO A 103 13.38 17.29 -7.44
N GLY A 104 13.38 17.44 -8.77
CA GLY A 104 14.57 17.36 -9.62
C GLY A 104 14.84 15.97 -10.20
N GLU A 105 14.20 14.93 -9.70
CA GLU A 105 14.32 13.58 -10.25
C GLU A 105 13.63 13.46 -11.60
N SER A 106 14.28 12.77 -12.55
CA SER A 106 13.74 12.53 -13.90
C SER A 106 13.34 11.08 -14.08
N MET A 107 12.20 10.86 -14.73
CA MET A 107 11.71 9.52 -15.04
C MET A 107 10.88 9.48 -16.31
N ASN A 108 10.76 8.28 -16.90
CA ASN A 108 9.88 8.03 -18.03
C ASN A 108 8.51 7.59 -17.53
N LEU A 109 7.45 8.23 -18.05
CA LEU A 109 6.08 7.97 -17.65
C LEU A 109 5.19 7.86 -18.89
N LYS A 110 4.24 6.93 -18.86
CA LYS A 110 3.16 6.87 -19.83
C LYS A 110 1.96 7.68 -19.32
N ILE A 111 1.54 8.67 -20.10
CA ILE A 111 0.35 9.46 -19.74
C ILE A 111 -0.89 8.63 -20.03
N ILE A 112 -1.74 8.44 -19.02
CA ILE A 112 -2.92 7.56 -19.08
C ILE A 112 -4.19 8.36 -19.38
N GLN A 113 -4.31 9.55 -18.81
CA GLN A 113 -5.52 10.39 -18.93
C GLN A 113 -5.19 11.87 -18.78
N THR A 114 -6.17 12.73 -19.07
CA THR A 114 -6.09 14.17 -18.78
C THR A 114 -6.22 14.43 -17.28
N GLY A 115 -5.56 15.48 -16.81
CA GLY A 115 -5.68 15.95 -15.44
C GLY A 115 -6.97 16.77 -15.21
N LYS A 116 -7.05 17.40 -14.03
CA LYS A 116 -8.15 18.31 -13.68
C LYS A 116 -8.18 19.52 -14.63
N ASP A 117 -7.02 20.02 -15.01
CA ASP A 117 -6.85 20.97 -16.12
C ASP A 117 -6.60 20.19 -17.41
N LYS A 118 -7.30 20.54 -18.49
CA LYS A 118 -7.18 19.87 -19.81
C LYS A 118 -5.77 19.95 -20.41
N THR A 119 -4.96 20.90 -19.97
CA THR A 119 -3.55 21.02 -20.38
C THR A 119 -2.64 20.02 -19.68
N GLN A 120 -3.09 19.42 -18.57
CA GLN A 120 -2.32 18.47 -17.77
C GLN A 120 -2.60 17.04 -18.22
N GLY A 121 -1.55 16.19 -18.15
CA GLY A 121 -1.67 14.75 -18.21
C GLY A 121 -1.52 14.12 -16.83
N VAL A 122 -2.01 12.90 -16.67
CA VAL A 122 -1.84 12.10 -15.45
C VAL A 122 -1.22 10.77 -15.81
N ALA A 123 -0.22 10.41 -15.05
CA ALA A 123 0.43 9.11 -15.08
C ALA A 123 0.38 8.45 -13.69
N TYR A 124 0.52 7.14 -13.64
CA TYR A 124 0.60 6.38 -12.41
C TYR A 124 1.86 5.52 -12.42
N LEU A 125 2.54 5.47 -11.29
CA LEU A 125 3.59 4.49 -11.05
C LEU A 125 2.99 3.11 -10.74
N THR A 126 3.83 2.09 -10.71
CA THR A 126 3.42 0.71 -10.43
C THR A 126 2.80 0.52 -9.04
N ASP A 127 3.14 1.38 -8.09
CA ASP A 127 2.61 1.42 -6.73
C ASP A 127 1.30 2.24 -6.59
N GLY A 128 0.77 2.76 -7.71
CA GLY A 128 -0.44 3.59 -7.73
C GLY A 128 -0.18 5.08 -7.44
N THR A 129 1.07 5.50 -7.24
CA THR A 129 1.40 6.92 -7.03
C THR A 129 1.03 7.75 -8.26
N MET A 130 0.25 8.81 -8.04
CA MET A 130 -0.22 9.70 -9.10
C MET A 130 0.79 10.81 -9.38
N ILE A 131 1.11 10.99 -10.66
CA ILE A 131 1.97 12.08 -11.14
C ILE A 131 1.20 12.93 -12.15
N VAL A 132 1.10 14.22 -11.87
CA VAL A 132 0.52 15.22 -12.76
C VAL A 132 1.63 15.78 -13.64
N VAL A 133 1.46 15.68 -14.95
CA VAL A 133 2.43 16.15 -15.95
C VAL A 133 1.94 17.44 -16.58
N GLU A 134 2.62 18.54 -16.29
CA GLU A 134 2.30 19.85 -16.88
C GLU A 134 2.46 19.79 -18.40
N LYS A 135 1.49 20.36 -19.14
CA LYS A 135 1.41 20.34 -20.62
C LYS A 135 1.33 18.93 -21.24
N GLY A 136 0.97 17.94 -20.43
CA GLY A 136 0.84 16.54 -20.87
C GLY A 136 -0.52 16.17 -21.45
N GLY A 137 -1.52 17.07 -21.42
CA GLY A 137 -2.91 16.74 -21.79
C GLY A 137 -3.09 16.22 -23.23
N ASN A 138 -2.24 16.67 -24.17
CA ASN A 138 -2.27 16.23 -25.57
C ASN A 138 -1.38 15.00 -25.85
N LEU A 139 -0.79 14.40 -24.81
CA LEU A 139 0.17 13.29 -24.92
C LEU A 139 -0.36 12.00 -24.32
N ILE A 140 -1.68 11.85 -24.23
CA ILE A 140 -2.31 10.64 -23.72
C ILE A 140 -1.86 9.42 -24.54
N GLY A 141 -1.50 8.33 -23.86
CA GLY A 141 -0.99 7.10 -24.45
C GLY A 141 0.49 7.12 -24.80
N LYS A 142 1.15 8.27 -24.76
CA LYS A 142 2.57 8.43 -25.10
C LYS A 142 3.44 8.30 -23.84
N GLU A 143 4.64 7.78 -24.02
CA GLU A 143 5.71 7.84 -23.02
C GLU A 143 6.45 9.16 -23.14
N VAL A 144 6.68 9.81 -22.01
CA VAL A 144 7.38 11.09 -21.91
C VAL A 144 8.41 11.02 -20.79
N ASN A 145 9.54 11.67 -21.00
CA ASN A 145 10.52 11.88 -19.94
C ASN A 145 10.15 13.17 -19.19
N VAL A 146 9.96 13.07 -17.88
CA VAL A 146 9.55 14.18 -17.03
C VAL A 146 10.51 14.39 -15.88
N GLU A 147 10.55 15.61 -15.36
CA GLU A 147 11.27 15.99 -14.15
C GLU A 147 10.25 16.37 -13.06
N ILE A 148 10.37 15.79 -11.88
CA ILE A 148 9.52 16.12 -10.73
C ILE A 148 9.83 17.55 -10.28
N THR A 149 8.81 18.39 -10.17
CA THR A 149 8.96 19.81 -9.79
C THR A 149 8.54 20.08 -8.35
N ARG A 150 7.49 19.41 -7.88
CA ARG A 150 6.97 19.60 -6.53
C ARG A 150 6.14 18.41 -6.06
N ILE A 151 5.99 18.31 -4.74
CA ILE A 151 5.18 17.30 -4.07
C ILE A 151 4.10 18.03 -3.26
N LEU A 152 2.87 17.55 -3.36
CA LEU A 152 1.74 18.03 -2.57
C LEU A 152 1.19 16.90 -1.71
N GLN A 153 1.11 17.12 -0.40
CA GLN A 153 0.45 16.20 0.50
C GLN A 153 -1.06 16.46 0.47
N THR A 154 -1.84 15.42 0.19
CA THR A 154 -3.32 15.48 0.19
C THR A 154 -3.88 14.47 1.17
N PRO A 155 -5.15 14.58 1.58
CA PRO A 155 -5.81 13.55 2.41
C PRO A 155 -5.81 12.16 1.75
N ALA A 156 -5.78 12.09 0.41
CA ALA A 156 -5.74 10.86 -0.36
C ALA A 156 -4.33 10.30 -0.59
N GLY A 157 -3.28 10.98 -0.09
CA GLY A 157 -1.88 10.60 -0.28
C GLY A 157 -1.03 11.70 -0.91
N LYS A 158 0.20 11.34 -1.29
CA LYS A 158 1.12 12.26 -1.98
C LYS A 158 0.76 12.38 -3.45
N MET A 159 0.74 13.61 -3.96
CA MET A 159 0.57 13.93 -5.36
C MET A 159 1.84 14.63 -5.86
N TYR A 160 2.38 14.14 -6.95
CA TYR A 160 3.60 14.65 -7.55
C TYR A 160 3.25 15.48 -8.78
N PHE A 161 3.93 16.60 -8.95
CA PHE A 161 3.85 17.43 -10.15
C PHE A 161 5.16 17.34 -10.89
N SER A 162 5.07 17.30 -12.22
CA SER A 162 6.23 17.17 -13.08
C SER A 162 6.09 18.02 -14.33
N ARG A 163 7.20 18.33 -14.97
CA ARG A 163 7.28 18.95 -16.28
C ARG A 163 7.96 18.04 -17.28
N ILE A 164 7.62 18.15 -18.54
CA ILE A 164 8.26 17.39 -19.62
C ILE A 164 9.68 17.91 -19.82
N ASN A 165 10.66 17.01 -19.78
CA ASN A 165 12.04 17.31 -20.10
C ASN A 165 12.16 17.65 -21.60
N GLY A 166 12.87 18.75 -21.91
CA GLY A 166 13.01 19.23 -23.31
C GLY A 166 11.99 20.28 -23.74
N ALA A 167 10.99 20.62 -22.92
CA ALA A 167 10.19 21.84 -23.14
C ALA A 167 11.03 23.06 -22.72
N ARG A 168 11.78 23.63 -23.68
CA ARG A 168 12.56 24.86 -23.46
C ARG A 168 11.67 25.92 -22.80
N LYS A 169 12.16 26.52 -21.70
CA LYS A 169 11.65 27.80 -21.21
C LYS A 169 11.79 28.81 -22.34
N ASN A 170 10.71 29.19 -23.01
CA ASN A 170 10.65 30.44 -23.76
C ASN A 170 10.67 31.59 -22.74
N THR A 171 11.84 31.93 -22.26
CA THR A 171 12.11 33.23 -21.65
C THR A 171 12.22 34.23 -22.80
N ASN A 172 11.08 34.66 -23.32
CA ASN A 172 11.02 35.90 -24.09
C ASN A 172 11.35 37.04 -23.12
N GLY A 173 12.63 37.37 -23.04
CA GLY A 173 13.10 38.62 -22.52
C GLY A 173 12.58 39.75 -23.40
N ASN A 174 11.54 40.41 -22.93
CA ASN A 174 11.08 41.67 -23.52
C ASN A 174 12.11 42.76 -23.16
N LYS A 175 13.20 42.85 -23.96
CA LYS A 175 13.99 44.08 -24.00
C LYS A 175 13.17 45.11 -24.75
N ARG A 176 12.51 46.01 -24.03
CA ARG A 176 12.08 47.30 -24.57
C ARG A 176 13.18 48.31 -24.32
N ARG A 177 13.63 48.87 -25.42
CA ARG A 177 14.40 50.12 -25.49
C ARG A 177 13.54 51.27 -24.99
#